data_9c6505efada94a430c987c5a08c3701b
#
_entry.id   9c6505efada94a430c987c5a08c3701b
#
_cell.length_a   1.000
_cell.length_b   1.000
_cell.length_c   1.000
_cell.angle_alpha   90.00
_cell.angle_beta   90.00
_cell.angle_gamma   90.00
#
_symmetry.space_group_name_H-M   'P 1'
#
loop_
_entity.id
_entity.type
_entity.pdbx_description
1 polymer ?
#
loop_
_entity_poly.entity_id
_entity_poly.type
_entity_poly.pdbx_seq_one_letter_code
_entity_poly.pdbx_strand_id
1 'polypeptide(L)'
;MKIALLSCFYPYRGGISQFNTYLYEELSKRHIVKAFNFTRQYPEILFPGKTQYVTADDEAVPVESESLLDTADPFSYIRTYRAIRDWKPDVLIVRYWMSWFAPSLGYITRRMKKHCKVISILDNVIPHEPHFFDAPLTRYFLKGSTGSVTLCEAVAKDLLKLCPEKRYTVIQH
;
A
#
# COMPACT_ATOMS: atom_id res chain seq x y z
N MET A 1 -6.38 -2.30 -19.28
CA MET A 1 -6.34 -1.14 -18.38
C MET A 1 -4.89 -0.89 -17.95
N LYS A 2 -4.59 0.35 -17.54
CA LYS A 2 -3.32 0.70 -16.89
C LYS A 2 -3.50 0.66 -15.38
N ILE A 3 -2.75 -0.18 -14.69
CA ILE A 3 -2.84 -0.39 -13.25
C ILE A 3 -1.53 0.01 -12.60
N ALA A 4 -1.57 0.98 -11.69
CA ALA A 4 -0.44 1.31 -10.84
C ALA A 4 -0.56 0.53 -9.51
N LEU A 5 0.54 -0.10 -9.09
CA LEU A 5 0.66 -0.73 -7.78
C LEU A 5 1.61 0.10 -6.92
N LEU A 6 1.15 0.62 -5.80
CA LEU A 6 1.99 1.32 -4.81
C LEU A 6 2.08 0.48 -3.55
N SER A 7 3.20 -0.18 -3.36
CA SER A 7 3.46 -1.03 -2.20
C SER A 7 4.95 -1.33 -2.07
N CYS A 8 5.30 -2.29 -1.20
CA CYS A 8 6.67 -2.80 -1.12
C CYS A 8 6.88 -3.97 -2.10
N PHE A 9 7.99 -3.88 -2.83
CA PHE A 9 8.51 -4.87 -3.75
C PHE A 9 9.97 -5.14 -3.41
N TYR A 10 10.62 -6.02 -4.16
CA TYR A 10 12.07 -6.18 -4.06
C TYR A 10 12.78 -4.79 -4.02
N PRO A 11 13.78 -4.56 -3.14
CA PRO A 11 14.49 -5.51 -2.29
C PRO A 11 13.90 -5.73 -0.89
N TYR A 12 12.66 -5.34 -0.62
CA TYR A 12 12.02 -5.58 0.67
C TYR A 12 11.61 -7.05 0.81
N ARG A 13 11.84 -7.62 2.01
CA ARG A 13 11.49 -9.01 2.32
C ARG A 13 10.12 -9.14 2.97
N GLY A 14 9.60 -10.37 2.98
CA GLY A 14 8.42 -10.76 3.73
C GLY A 14 7.18 -11.01 2.89
N GLY A 15 6.15 -11.55 3.53
CA GLY A 15 4.94 -12.02 2.85
C GLY A 15 4.20 -10.95 2.06
N ILE A 16 4.26 -9.68 2.50
CA ILE A 16 3.63 -8.57 1.78
C ILE A 16 4.32 -8.36 0.43
N SER A 17 5.66 -8.34 0.39
CA SER A 17 6.42 -8.17 -0.84
C SER A 17 6.19 -9.34 -1.80
N GLN A 18 6.18 -10.59 -1.30
CA GLN A 18 5.88 -11.77 -2.11
C GLN A 18 4.48 -11.72 -2.71
N PHE A 19 3.46 -11.41 -1.89
CA PHE A 19 2.10 -11.25 -2.38
C PHE A 19 2.00 -10.18 -3.48
N ASN A 20 2.66 -9.05 -3.30
CA ASN A 20 2.65 -7.97 -4.28
C ASN A 20 3.33 -8.40 -5.59
N THR A 21 4.37 -9.21 -5.53
CA THR A 21 5.02 -9.80 -6.70
C THR A 21 4.04 -10.69 -7.46
N TYR A 22 3.36 -11.63 -6.79
CA TYR A 22 2.35 -12.47 -7.43
C TYR A 22 1.19 -11.66 -8.00
N LEU A 23 0.72 -10.65 -7.27
CA LEU A 23 -0.33 -9.75 -7.75
C LEU A 23 0.11 -8.99 -9.01
N TYR A 24 1.34 -8.49 -9.03
CA TYR A 24 1.91 -7.83 -10.20
C TYR A 24 1.96 -8.77 -11.41
N GLU A 25 2.46 -9.99 -11.24
CA GLU A 25 2.56 -11.00 -12.29
C GLU A 25 1.17 -11.39 -12.85
N GLU A 26 0.20 -11.65 -11.97
CA GLU A 26 -1.15 -12.03 -12.40
C GLU A 26 -1.86 -10.89 -13.14
N LEU A 27 -1.76 -9.67 -12.65
CA LEU A 27 -2.35 -8.51 -13.33
C LEU A 27 -1.66 -8.23 -14.67
N SER A 28 -0.35 -8.43 -14.76
CA SER A 28 0.43 -8.20 -15.98
C SER A 28 0.07 -9.13 -17.13
N LYS A 29 -0.55 -10.29 -16.85
CA LYS A 29 -1.06 -11.20 -17.90
C LYS A 29 -2.16 -10.59 -18.76
N ARG A 30 -2.91 -9.60 -18.23
CA ARG A 30 -4.09 -9.02 -18.88
C ARG A 30 -4.10 -7.50 -18.92
N HIS A 31 -3.17 -6.85 -18.22
CA HIS A 31 -3.17 -5.40 -18.04
C HIS A 31 -1.75 -4.83 -18.19
N ILE A 32 -1.65 -3.52 -18.43
CA ILE A 32 -0.38 -2.81 -18.37
C ILE A 32 -0.19 -2.40 -16.91
N VAL A 33 0.78 -3.00 -16.24
CA VAL A 33 1.02 -2.79 -14.80
C VAL A 33 2.34 -2.08 -14.59
N LYS A 34 2.37 -1.12 -13.66
CA LYS A 34 3.60 -0.48 -13.19
C LYS A 34 3.63 -0.50 -11.67
N ALA A 35 4.75 -0.98 -11.13
CA ALA A 35 5.01 -1.00 -9.70
C ALA A 35 5.74 0.27 -9.27
N PHE A 36 5.26 0.89 -8.17
CA PHE A 36 5.90 1.98 -7.45
C PHE A 36 6.26 1.48 -6.06
N ASN A 37 7.48 1.73 -5.63
CA ASN A 37 8.07 1.14 -4.44
C ASN A 37 8.53 2.22 -3.47
N PHE A 38 8.83 1.79 -2.26
CA PHE A 38 9.48 2.62 -1.27
C PHE A 38 10.98 2.73 -1.54
N THR A 39 11.56 3.88 -1.26
CA THR A 39 12.99 4.06 -1.02
C THR A 39 13.30 3.79 0.44
N ARG A 40 12.34 4.10 1.34
CA ARG A 40 12.42 3.79 2.77
C ARG A 40 11.01 3.58 3.33
N GLN A 41 10.77 2.41 3.93
CA GLN A 41 9.49 2.11 4.61
C GLN A 41 9.46 2.66 6.03
N TYR A 42 10.53 2.43 6.79
CA TYR A 42 10.67 2.85 8.18
C TYR A 42 12.04 3.47 8.40
N PRO A 43 12.18 4.43 9.31
CA PRO A 43 13.45 4.72 9.93
C PRO A 43 13.99 3.43 10.59
N GLU A 44 15.28 3.14 10.43
CA GLU A 44 15.89 1.89 10.92
C GLU A 44 15.64 1.65 12.41
N ILE A 45 15.63 2.73 13.20
CA ILE A 45 15.38 2.69 14.64
C ILE A 45 13.96 2.20 15.02
N LEU A 46 13.00 2.27 14.10
CA LEU A 46 11.61 1.85 14.32
C LEU A 46 11.33 0.45 13.78
N PHE A 47 12.28 -0.17 13.11
CA PHE A 47 12.09 -1.50 12.54
C PHE A 47 12.33 -2.59 13.60
N PRO A 48 11.34 -3.45 13.88
CA PRO A 48 11.44 -4.45 14.94
C PRO A 48 12.32 -5.67 14.59
N GLY A 49 12.85 -5.75 13.36
CA GLY A 49 13.63 -6.87 12.85
C GLY A 49 15.11 -6.52 12.64
N LYS A 50 15.92 -7.53 12.27
CA LYS A 50 17.35 -7.33 11.96
C LYS A 50 17.55 -6.58 10.64
N THR A 51 16.72 -6.85 9.63
CA THR A 51 16.74 -6.17 8.32
C THR A 51 15.37 -6.24 7.67
N GLN A 52 15.00 -5.18 6.94
CA GLN A 52 13.79 -5.12 6.12
C GLN A 52 14.06 -5.54 4.66
N TYR A 53 15.29 -5.87 4.33
CA TYR A 53 15.71 -6.22 2.98
C TYR A 53 15.94 -7.73 2.84
N VAL A 54 15.81 -8.23 1.61
CA VAL A 54 16.15 -9.61 1.26
C VAL A 54 17.60 -9.91 1.55
N THR A 55 17.86 -11.13 2.01
CA THR A 55 19.19 -11.69 2.23
C THR A 55 19.49 -12.73 1.16
N ALA A 56 20.72 -13.26 1.12
CA ALA A 56 21.11 -14.27 0.15
C ALA A 56 20.28 -15.57 0.24
N ASP A 57 19.67 -15.80 1.39
CA ASP A 57 18.84 -17.00 1.67
C ASP A 57 17.36 -16.81 1.30
N ASP A 58 16.94 -15.61 0.91
CA ASP A 58 15.55 -15.32 0.56
C ASP A 58 15.30 -15.58 -0.94
N GLU A 59 14.34 -16.43 -1.26
CA GLU A 59 13.85 -16.64 -2.64
C GLU A 59 12.92 -15.46 -3.03
N ALA A 60 13.50 -14.31 -3.37
CA ALA A 60 12.74 -13.15 -3.78
C ALA A 60 12.83 -12.94 -5.30
N VAL A 61 11.69 -12.82 -5.95
CA VAL A 61 11.62 -12.52 -7.38
C VAL A 61 11.67 -10.99 -7.57
N PRO A 62 12.67 -10.45 -8.27
CA PRO A 62 12.74 -9.04 -8.57
C PRO A 62 11.60 -8.62 -9.51
N VAL A 63 10.86 -7.59 -9.11
CA VAL A 63 9.88 -6.90 -9.96
C VAL A 63 10.45 -5.55 -10.33
N GLU A 64 10.39 -5.20 -11.61
CA GLU A 64 10.75 -3.86 -12.05
C GLU A 64 9.82 -2.84 -11.39
N SER A 65 10.38 -2.03 -10.52
CA SER A 65 9.62 -1.05 -9.75
C SER A 65 10.36 0.29 -9.65
N GLU A 66 9.59 1.37 -9.65
CA GLU A 66 10.13 2.71 -9.47
C GLU A 66 10.12 3.07 -7.98
N SER A 67 11.30 3.06 -7.34
CA SER A 67 11.45 3.37 -5.92
C SER A 67 11.47 4.88 -5.69
N LEU A 68 10.41 5.43 -5.12
CA LEU A 68 10.20 6.87 -4.96
C LEU A 68 9.77 7.29 -3.56
N LEU A 69 9.03 6.43 -2.86
CA LEU A 69 8.34 6.82 -1.63
C LEU A 69 9.21 6.60 -0.40
N ASP A 70 9.56 7.68 0.27
CA ASP A 70 10.15 7.69 1.61
C ASP A 70 9.11 8.14 2.62
N THR A 71 8.75 7.29 3.57
CA THR A 71 7.69 7.59 4.55
C THR A 71 8.04 8.72 5.51
N ALA A 72 9.31 9.05 5.66
CA ALA A 72 9.80 10.13 6.51
C ALA A 72 10.08 11.44 5.74
N ASP A 73 9.97 11.43 4.40
CA ASP A 73 10.19 12.62 3.56
C ASP A 73 8.90 13.06 2.86
N PRO A 74 8.22 14.12 3.32
CA PRO A 74 7.01 14.63 2.67
C PRO A 74 7.21 15.10 1.21
N PHE A 75 8.42 15.50 0.81
CA PHE A 75 8.70 15.86 -0.59
C PHE A 75 8.65 14.63 -1.49
N SER A 76 8.98 13.45 -0.97
CA SER A 76 8.84 12.19 -1.69
C SER A 76 7.36 11.86 -1.98
N TYR A 77 6.43 12.27 -1.11
CA TYR A 77 4.98 12.06 -1.34
C TYR A 77 4.52 12.81 -2.59
N ILE A 78 4.99 14.06 -2.74
CA ILE A 78 4.67 14.90 -3.91
C ILE A 78 5.28 14.29 -5.18
N ARG A 79 6.54 13.85 -5.11
CA ARG A 79 7.26 13.23 -6.23
C ARG A 79 6.58 11.94 -6.66
N THR A 80 6.24 11.07 -5.72
CA THR A 80 5.54 9.79 -5.99
C THR A 80 4.14 10.04 -6.58
N TYR A 81 3.37 10.97 -5.99
CA TYR A 81 2.08 11.35 -6.54
C TYR A 81 2.19 11.82 -7.99
N ARG A 82 3.16 12.71 -8.30
CA ARG A 82 3.37 13.22 -9.67
C ARG A 82 3.73 12.10 -10.64
N ALA A 83 4.65 11.22 -10.27
CA ALA A 83 5.05 10.08 -11.10
C ALA A 83 3.86 9.15 -11.43
N ILE A 84 3.03 8.82 -10.44
CA ILE A 84 1.83 7.99 -10.65
C ILE A 84 0.82 8.74 -11.54
N ARG A 85 0.53 10.01 -11.26
CA ARG A 85 -0.40 10.83 -12.04
C ARG A 85 0.02 10.95 -13.50
N ASP A 86 1.30 11.22 -13.74
CA ASP A 86 1.83 11.46 -15.08
C ASP A 86 1.87 10.16 -15.90
N TRP A 87 1.95 9.01 -15.24
CA TRP A 87 1.79 7.70 -15.87
C TRP A 87 0.32 7.42 -16.27
N LYS A 88 -0.67 8.16 -15.73
CA LYS A 88 -2.10 8.11 -16.05
C LYS A 88 -2.70 6.70 -15.91
N PRO A 89 -2.72 6.11 -14.72
CA PRO A 89 -3.39 4.83 -14.48
C PRO A 89 -4.91 4.97 -14.55
N ASP A 90 -5.59 3.89 -14.94
CA ASP A 90 -7.05 3.73 -14.78
C ASP A 90 -7.39 3.38 -13.33
N VAL A 91 -6.51 2.62 -12.69
CA VAL A 91 -6.65 2.15 -11.30
C VAL A 91 -5.30 2.28 -10.59
N LEU A 92 -5.34 2.82 -9.38
CA LEU A 92 -4.24 2.75 -8.41
C LEU A 92 -4.62 1.74 -7.32
N ILE A 93 -3.81 0.71 -7.13
CA ILE A 93 -3.92 -0.25 -6.04
C ILE A 93 -2.83 0.08 -5.02
N VAL A 94 -3.23 0.24 -3.76
CA VAL A 94 -2.34 0.57 -2.65
C VAL A 94 -2.52 -0.44 -1.54
N ARG A 95 -1.44 -1.02 -1.02
CA ARG A 95 -1.49 -1.91 0.12
C ARG A 95 -1.22 -1.17 1.42
N TYR A 96 -1.98 -1.49 2.47
CA TYR A 96 -1.92 -0.82 3.75
C TYR A 96 -1.95 -1.85 4.89
N TRP A 97 -1.00 -1.75 5.83
CA TRP A 97 -0.87 -2.70 6.93
C TRP A 97 -0.61 -2.08 8.29
N MET A 98 -0.32 -0.78 8.37
CA MET A 98 -0.19 -0.06 9.65
C MET A 98 -0.30 1.45 9.48
N SER A 99 -0.66 2.13 10.59
CA SER A 99 -0.93 3.56 10.63
C SER A 99 0.26 4.46 10.27
N TRP A 100 1.49 3.98 10.45
CA TRP A 100 2.71 4.68 10.06
C TRP A 100 2.70 5.13 8.58
N PHE A 101 2.10 4.33 7.70
CA PHE A 101 2.02 4.65 6.28
C PHE A 101 0.91 5.63 5.93
N ALA A 102 -0.01 5.90 6.87
CA ALA A 102 -1.19 6.70 6.59
C ALA A 102 -0.88 8.13 6.11
N PRO A 103 0.12 8.86 6.63
CA PRO A 103 0.45 10.19 6.13
C PRO A 103 0.87 10.17 4.67
N SER A 104 1.80 9.30 4.30
CA SER A 104 2.33 9.20 2.94
C SER A 104 1.32 8.65 1.94
N LEU A 105 0.77 7.46 2.24
CA LEU A 105 -0.20 6.81 1.36
C LEU A 105 -1.51 7.60 1.30
N GLY A 106 -1.97 8.16 2.41
CA GLY A 106 -3.17 9.01 2.45
C GLY A 106 -3.02 10.29 1.63
N TYR A 107 -1.85 10.93 1.66
CA TYR A 107 -1.56 12.08 0.80
C TYR A 107 -1.69 11.72 -0.68
N ILE A 108 -1.09 10.62 -1.10
CA ILE A 108 -1.07 10.16 -2.50
C ILE A 108 -2.48 9.73 -2.94
N THR A 109 -3.13 8.85 -2.18
CA THR A 109 -4.44 8.29 -2.55
C THR A 109 -5.52 9.35 -2.64
N ARG A 110 -5.57 10.30 -1.69
CA ARG A 110 -6.55 11.40 -1.69
C ARG A 110 -6.43 12.30 -2.91
N ARG A 111 -5.21 12.47 -3.45
CA ARG A 111 -4.99 13.22 -4.70
C ARG A 111 -5.28 12.39 -5.93
N MET A 112 -4.83 11.13 -5.94
CA MET A 112 -5.05 10.22 -7.06
C MET A 112 -6.54 9.88 -7.27
N LYS A 113 -7.35 9.87 -6.22
CA LYS A 113 -8.81 9.67 -6.31
C LYS A 113 -9.52 10.64 -7.27
N LYS A 114 -8.90 11.78 -7.57
CA LYS A 114 -9.41 12.76 -8.54
C LYS A 114 -9.09 12.40 -9.99
N HIS A 115 -8.18 11.46 -10.21
CA HIS A 115 -7.65 11.11 -11.53
C HIS A 115 -8.01 9.67 -11.95
N CYS A 116 -8.12 8.75 -10.99
CA CYS A 116 -8.40 7.34 -11.25
C CYS A 116 -9.16 6.69 -10.08
N LYS A 117 -9.61 5.45 -10.27
CA LYS A 117 -10.10 4.64 -9.15
C LYS A 117 -8.94 4.26 -8.24
N VAL A 118 -9.16 4.36 -6.92
CA VAL A 118 -8.15 3.99 -5.91
C VAL A 118 -8.70 2.83 -5.08
N ILE A 119 -8.04 1.70 -5.11
CA ILE A 119 -8.38 0.50 -4.34
C ILE A 119 -7.31 0.29 -3.29
N SER A 120 -7.73 0.13 -2.03
CA SER A 120 -6.81 -0.23 -0.95
C SER A 120 -6.93 -1.71 -0.62
N ILE A 121 -5.80 -2.43 -0.57
CA ILE A 121 -5.72 -3.78 0.01
C ILE A 121 -5.30 -3.61 1.46
N LEU A 122 -6.11 -4.13 2.38
CA LEU A 122 -5.96 -3.94 3.81
C LEU A 122 -5.55 -5.25 4.47
N ASP A 123 -4.32 -5.31 4.99
CA ASP A 123 -3.83 -6.43 5.79
C ASP A 123 -4.24 -6.27 7.25
N ASN A 124 -4.20 -5.04 7.76
CA ASN A 124 -4.60 -4.68 9.11
C ASN A 124 -5.13 -3.23 9.13
N VAL A 125 -6.16 -2.98 9.89
CA VAL A 125 -6.82 -1.66 10.01
C VAL A 125 -6.72 -1.13 11.43
N ILE A 126 -6.84 -1.99 12.43
CA ILE A 126 -6.67 -1.67 13.84
C ILE A 126 -5.53 -2.53 14.37
N PRO A 127 -4.41 -1.93 14.84
CA PRO A 127 -3.32 -2.69 15.47
C PRO A 127 -3.80 -3.48 16.70
N HIS A 128 -3.10 -4.56 17.02
CA HIS A 128 -3.38 -5.35 18.24
C HIS A 128 -3.19 -4.52 19.53
N GLU A 129 -2.22 -3.61 19.50
CA GLU A 129 -1.96 -2.63 20.57
C GLU A 129 -2.20 -1.22 20.00
N PRO A 130 -3.46 -0.73 20.00
CA PRO A 130 -3.79 0.52 19.37
C PRO A 130 -3.33 1.73 20.19
N HIS A 131 -2.73 2.70 19.51
CA HIS A 131 -2.42 3.99 20.07
C HIS A 131 -3.52 5.00 19.70
N PHE A 132 -3.61 6.10 20.44
CA PHE A 132 -4.64 7.13 20.23
C PHE A 132 -4.63 7.75 18.82
N PHE A 133 -3.50 7.74 18.12
CA PHE A 133 -3.32 8.30 16.78
C PHE A 133 -3.65 7.32 15.64
N ASP A 134 -3.71 6.00 15.90
CA ASP A 134 -3.88 4.99 14.85
C ASP A 134 -5.22 5.13 14.12
N ALA A 135 -6.30 5.25 14.84
CA ALA A 135 -7.63 5.38 14.25
C ALA A 135 -7.81 6.67 13.41
N PRO A 136 -7.40 7.86 13.86
CA PRO A 136 -7.42 9.07 13.03
C PRO A 136 -6.57 8.95 11.76
N LEU A 137 -5.36 8.41 11.86
CA LEU A 137 -4.45 8.22 10.73
C LEU A 137 -5.02 7.23 9.72
N THR A 138 -5.52 6.10 10.18
CA THR A 138 -6.13 5.10 9.30
C THR A 138 -7.38 5.65 8.60
N ARG A 139 -8.25 6.39 9.31
CA ARG A 139 -9.38 7.09 8.67
C ARG A 139 -8.93 8.09 7.62
N TYR A 140 -7.85 8.83 7.87
CA TYR A 140 -7.27 9.75 6.90
C TYR A 140 -6.88 9.04 5.61
N PHE A 141 -6.20 7.89 5.70
CA PHE A 141 -5.84 7.07 4.56
C PHE A 141 -7.09 6.51 3.84
N LEU A 142 -8.02 5.90 4.59
CA LEU A 142 -9.22 5.26 4.03
C LEU A 142 -10.10 6.22 3.22
N LYS A 143 -10.13 7.51 3.57
CA LYS A 143 -10.84 8.53 2.79
C LYS A 143 -10.25 8.73 1.39
N GLY A 144 -9.01 8.34 1.16
CA GLY A 144 -8.33 8.39 -0.14
C GLY A 144 -8.73 7.29 -1.11
N SER A 145 -9.21 6.15 -0.64
CA SER A 145 -9.59 5.03 -1.51
C SER A 145 -11.07 5.08 -1.90
N THR A 146 -11.36 4.65 -3.14
CA THR A 146 -12.73 4.50 -3.67
C THR A 146 -13.40 3.25 -3.10
N GLY A 147 -12.64 2.18 -2.93
CA GLY A 147 -13.05 0.92 -2.34
C GLY A 147 -11.88 0.21 -1.67
N SER A 148 -12.18 -0.83 -0.92
CA SER A 148 -11.18 -1.62 -0.20
C SER A 148 -11.34 -3.11 -0.44
N VAL A 149 -10.24 -3.82 -0.40
CA VAL A 149 -10.19 -5.27 -0.34
C VAL A 149 -9.61 -5.66 1.01
N THR A 150 -10.27 -6.55 1.73
CA THR A 150 -9.77 -7.14 2.96
C THR A 150 -9.48 -8.63 2.75
N LEU A 151 -8.46 -9.15 3.40
CA LEU A 151 -8.01 -10.54 3.22
C LEU A 151 -8.69 -11.50 4.21
N CYS A 152 -9.49 -10.97 5.13
CA CYS A 152 -10.32 -11.76 6.04
C CYS A 152 -11.47 -10.93 6.63
N GLU A 153 -12.46 -11.63 7.17
CA GLU A 153 -13.64 -11.02 7.81
C GLU A 153 -13.30 -10.18 9.06
N ALA A 154 -12.26 -10.54 9.80
CA ALA A 154 -11.85 -9.78 10.98
C ALA A 154 -11.42 -8.36 10.60
N VAL A 155 -10.60 -8.22 9.56
CA VAL A 155 -10.17 -6.92 9.03
C VAL A 155 -11.35 -6.13 8.45
N ALA A 156 -12.32 -6.81 7.82
CA ALA A 156 -13.54 -6.16 7.32
C ALA A 156 -14.38 -5.58 8.46
N LYS A 157 -14.54 -6.31 9.57
CA LYS A 157 -15.23 -5.81 10.76
C LYS A 157 -14.53 -4.58 11.36
N ASP A 158 -13.22 -4.59 11.42
CA ASP A 158 -12.43 -3.46 11.92
C ASP A 158 -12.51 -2.25 10.96
N LEU A 159 -12.53 -2.49 9.66
CA LEU A 159 -12.76 -1.45 8.67
C LEU A 159 -14.10 -0.74 8.91
N LEU A 160 -15.17 -1.50 9.12
CA LEU A 160 -16.51 -0.95 9.35
C LEU A 160 -16.63 -0.18 10.67
N LYS A 161 -15.87 -0.54 11.72
CA LYS A 161 -15.79 0.25 12.96
C LYS A 161 -15.19 1.65 12.70
N LEU A 162 -14.22 1.76 11.80
CA LEU A 162 -13.57 3.04 11.48
C LEU A 162 -14.29 3.84 10.40
N CYS A 163 -14.86 3.15 9.41
CA CYS A 163 -15.52 3.74 8.25
C CYS A 163 -16.74 2.91 7.84
N PRO A 164 -17.92 3.08 8.49
CA PRO A 164 -19.11 2.27 8.24
C PRO A 164 -19.60 2.32 6.79
N GLU A 165 -19.40 3.46 6.11
CA GLU A 165 -19.84 3.69 4.71
C GLU A 165 -18.85 3.16 3.67
N LYS A 166 -17.76 2.49 4.10
CA LYS A 166 -16.73 2.05 3.17
C LYS A 166 -17.20 0.89 2.32
N ARG A 167 -17.11 1.03 0.99
CA ARG A 167 -17.29 -0.09 0.06
C ARG A 167 -16.09 -1.03 0.17
N TYR A 168 -16.35 -2.31 0.35
CA TYR A 168 -15.29 -3.31 0.46
C TYR A 168 -15.71 -4.66 -0.12
N THR A 169 -14.72 -5.49 -0.35
CA THR A 169 -14.88 -6.90 -0.71
C THR A 169 -13.91 -7.71 0.13
N VAL A 170 -14.36 -8.85 0.65
CA VAL A 170 -13.49 -9.82 1.34
C VAL A 170 -13.01 -10.84 0.31
N ILE A 171 -11.69 -11.01 0.21
CA ILE A 171 -11.07 -12.08 -0.57
C ILE A 171 -10.34 -12.96 0.44
N GLN A 172 -10.80 -14.18 0.62
CA GLN A 172 -10.12 -15.15 1.48
C GLN A 172 -8.84 -15.60 0.77
N HIS A 173 -7.78 -15.62 1.54
CA HIS A 173 -6.43 -15.99 1.09
C HIS A 173 -6.17 -17.46 1.42
#